data_3fdb8afbf07faaea1e9344f3aad7c528
#
_entry.id   3fdb8afbf07faaea1e9344f3aad7c528
#
_cell.length_a   1.000
_cell.length_b   1.000
_cell.length_c   1.000
_cell.angle_alpha   90.00
_cell.angle_beta   90.00
_cell.angle_gamma   90.00
#
_symmetry.space_group_name_H-M   'P 1'
#
loop_
_entity.id
_entity.type
_entity.pdbx_description
1 polymer ?
#
loop_
_entity_poly.entity_id
_entity_poly.type
_entity_poly.pdbx_seq_one_letter_code
_entity_poly.pdbx_strand_id
1 'polypeptide(L)'
;MEEKIAMGGIQRLGQTLAIAIFVMTLWPAMVVAQESARPNIVFIFTDDHAYQAISAYGSKINHTPNIDRLAREGMRFENAMVTNSICAPSRAVILTGKYSHLNSVRDNGQIFDGTQETFPKLLQQAGYETAVIGKWHLKSDPTGFDYWEVLPGQGEYYNPDMRIEGDERQHHGYVTDIITDLTLEWLQDTRDPDRPFMVMYQHKAPHRNWMPGPEHLTLYDGMTLWEPPTLFDDYANRASPARLQEMEIGRHLIDRYDLKLGPPTGATDSNREMQWWLDSYGRLDDSQRRVWDAIYDPKNAQFEAANLEGRDLVRWKYQRYIKDYLRTIASVDDNVGRVLRYLDETGLADNTIVIYSSDQGFYLGEHGWYDKRWMYEESLKTPLIVRWPGHVKPGSVNGDMVSNLDIPETLLQMAGVEVPGDMQGRSLVPLLEGTTVEDWRTSFYYHYYEKGIHNVVPHEGVRTPTHKLIHFYETDEWEMYDLMADPNEIRSVYGTSAHTAVQEALLEELVRLKMELQVPSP
;
A
#
# COMPACT_ATOMS: atom_id res chain seq x y z
N MET A 1 -15.05 110.43 -5.88
CA MET A 1 -16.24 111.16 -6.44
C MET A 1 -17.36 110.19 -6.55
N GLU A 2 -18.21 110.31 -5.60
CA GLU A 2 -19.71 110.33 -5.67
C GLU A 2 -20.35 109.06 -6.14
N GLU A 3 -21.08 108.39 -5.21
CA GLU A 3 -22.45 108.53 -4.86
C GLU A 3 -23.40 107.88 -5.92
N LYS A 4 -24.41 107.11 -5.62
CA LYS A 4 -25.59 107.11 -4.74
C LYS A 4 -26.35 105.76 -4.88
N ILE A 5 -26.74 105.19 -3.83
CA ILE A 5 -28.10 104.97 -3.24
C ILE A 5 -29.22 104.66 -4.23
N ALA A 6 -29.94 103.58 -4.03
CA ALA A 6 -31.35 103.43 -3.72
C ALA A 6 -31.80 101.93 -3.65
N MET A 7 -32.32 101.66 -2.55
CA MET A 7 -33.49 100.98 -1.97
C MET A 7 -34.45 100.26 -2.95
N GLY A 8 -34.89 99.10 -2.55
CA GLY A 8 -36.27 98.67 -2.58
C GLY A 8 -36.60 97.31 -3.17
N GLY A 9 -37.14 96.48 -2.35
CA GLY A 9 -37.95 95.37 -2.87
C GLY A 9 -37.80 94.01 -2.18
N ILE A 10 -38.50 93.83 -1.09
CA ILE A 10 -38.68 92.54 -0.44
C ILE A 10 -39.63 91.70 -1.31
N GLN A 11 -39.20 90.59 -1.82
CA GLN A 11 -40.10 89.52 -2.23
C GLN A 11 -39.60 88.18 -1.66
N ARG A 12 -40.50 87.64 -0.80
CA ARG A 12 -40.39 86.31 -0.24
C ARG A 12 -40.56 85.24 -1.36
N LEU A 13 -39.62 84.41 -1.55
CA LEU A 13 -39.82 83.17 -2.29
C LEU A 13 -39.48 81.97 -1.36
N GLY A 14 -40.50 81.15 -1.18
CA GLY A 14 -40.48 79.98 -0.33
C GLY A 14 -39.49 78.91 -0.93
N GLN A 15 -38.59 78.41 -0.08
CA GLN A 15 -37.73 77.29 -0.42
C GLN A 15 -38.51 76.00 -0.11
N THR A 16 -38.90 75.26 -1.17
CA THR A 16 -39.40 73.90 -1.09
C THR A 16 -38.22 72.99 -0.99
N LEU A 17 -38.00 72.40 0.18
CA LEU A 17 -36.94 71.40 0.43
C LEU A 17 -37.38 70.03 -0.16
N ALA A 18 -36.90 69.62 -1.31
CA ALA A 18 -37.11 68.29 -1.87
C ALA A 18 -36.14 67.29 -1.20
N ILE A 19 -36.69 66.50 -0.25
CA ILE A 19 -35.98 65.37 0.36
C ILE A 19 -36.00 64.23 -0.66
N ALA A 20 -34.86 64.00 -1.32
CA ALA A 20 -34.64 62.82 -2.14
C ALA A 20 -34.34 61.60 -1.22
N ILE A 21 -35.36 60.76 -1.00
CA ILE A 21 -35.22 59.49 -0.30
C ILE A 21 -34.49 58.52 -1.26
N PHE A 22 -33.18 58.26 -0.98
CA PHE A 22 -32.37 57.24 -1.66
C PHE A 22 -32.76 55.89 -1.06
N VAL A 23 -33.70 55.19 -1.70
CA VAL A 23 -34.01 53.80 -1.35
C VAL A 23 -32.85 52.92 -1.84
N MET A 24 -31.88 52.64 -0.94
CA MET A 24 -30.87 51.57 -1.17
C MET A 24 -31.61 50.23 -1.15
N THR A 25 -31.93 49.69 -2.31
CA THR A 25 -32.32 48.30 -2.45
C THR A 25 -31.10 47.43 -2.12
N LEU A 26 -31.05 46.93 -0.88
CA LEU A 26 -30.16 45.83 -0.50
C LEU A 26 -30.58 44.59 -1.32
N TRP A 27 -29.90 44.37 -2.44
CA TRP A 27 -29.95 43.09 -3.10
C TRP A 27 -29.20 42.08 -2.18
N PRO A 28 -29.88 41.02 -1.71
CA PRO A 28 -29.13 39.98 -1.01
C PRO A 28 -28.13 39.42 -2.03
N ALA A 29 -26.82 39.60 -1.78
CA ALA A 29 -25.79 38.84 -2.44
C ALA A 29 -26.10 37.36 -2.11
N MET A 30 -26.67 36.61 -3.05
CA MET A 30 -26.66 35.17 -2.97
C MET A 30 -25.19 34.80 -2.90
N VAL A 31 -24.72 34.44 -1.71
CA VAL A 31 -23.53 33.66 -1.53
C VAL A 31 -23.90 32.30 -2.13
N VAL A 32 -23.65 32.13 -3.43
CA VAL A 32 -23.56 30.81 -4.03
C VAL A 32 -22.43 30.15 -3.25
N ALA A 33 -22.78 29.26 -2.33
CA ALA A 33 -21.80 28.36 -1.75
C ALA A 33 -21.14 27.70 -2.97
N GLN A 34 -19.88 28.05 -3.20
CA GLN A 34 -19.08 27.41 -4.22
C GLN A 34 -19.05 25.93 -3.78
N GLU A 35 -19.76 25.05 -4.48
CA GLU A 35 -19.64 23.62 -4.26
C GLU A 35 -18.14 23.35 -4.27
N SER A 36 -17.61 22.88 -3.14
CA SER A 36 -16.19 22.58 -3.08
C SER A 36 -15.91 21.56 -4.18
N ALA A 37 -14.99 21.88 -5.07
CA ALA A 37 -14.65 21.00 -6.15
C ALA A 37 -14.30 19.62 -5.56
N ARG A 38 -14.90 18.57 -6.10
CA ARG A 38 -14.61 17.18 -5.67
C ARG A 38 -13.12 16.95 -5.70
N PRO A 39 -12.51 16.35 -4.66
CA PRO A 39 -11.08 16.16 -4.60
C PRO A 39 -10.61 15.15 -5.65
N ASN A 40 -9.43 15.37 -6.20
CA ASN A 40 -8.72 14.34 -6.96
C ASN A 40 -8.17 13.28 -6.00
N ILE A 41 -7.91 12.08 -6.50
CA ILE A 41 -7.41 10.96 -5.72
C ILE A 41 -6.19 10.34 -6.42
N VAL A 42 -5.08 10.27 -5.71
CA VAL A 42 -3.89 9.49 -6.10
C VAL A 42 -3.71 8.38 -5.09
N PHE A 43 -3.95 7.15 -5.50
CA PHE A 43 -3.73 5.97 -4.67
C PHE A 43 -2.42 5.30 -5.08
N ILE A 44 -1.36 5.59 -4.31
CA ILE A 44 -0.03 4.99 -4.46
C ILE A 44 -0.04 3.63 -3.78
N PHE A 45 0.17 2.58 -4.56
CA PHE A 45 0.04 1.22 -4.08
C PHE A 45 1.24 0.38 -4.49
N THR A 46 1.89 -0.24 -3.51
CA THR A 46 3.09 -1.05 -3.68
C THR A 46 2.79 -2.53 -3.46
N ASP A 47 3.73 -3.39 -3.82
CA ASP A 47 3.63 -4.83 -3.73
C ASP A 47 4.69 -5.37 -2.78
N ASP A 48 4.28 -5.95 -1.66
CA ASP A 48 5.17 -6.47 -0.63
C ASP A 48 5.97 -5.41 0.16
N HIS A 49 5.47 -4.18 0.33
CA HIS A 49 6.20 -3.15 1.07
C HIS A 49 5.91 -3.23 2.56
N ALA A 50 6.85 -3.80 3.29
CA ALA A 50 6.82 -3.89 4.74
C ALA A 50 6.83 -2.49 5.40
N TYR A 51 5.93 -2.23 6.35
CA TYR A 51 5.92 -0.96 7.08
C TYR A 51 7.23 -0.70 7.84
N GLN A 52 7.93 -1.77 8.28
CA GLN A 52 9.23 -1.71 8.95
C GLN A 52 10.35 -1.12 8.06
N ALA A 53 10.15 -1.08 6.74
CA ALA A 53 11.08 -0.48 5.79
C ALA A 53 10.80 0.99 5.48
N ILE A 54 9.82 1.61 6.14
CA ILE A 54 9.47 3.03 5.97
C ILE A 54 9.95 3.82 7.18
N SER A 55 10.73 4.88 6.98
CA SER A 55 11.32 5.65 8.09
C SER A 55 10.27 6.36 8.94
N ALA A 56 9.14 6.79 8.38
CA ALA A 56 8.02 7.33 9.15
C ALA A 56 7.41 6.33 10.15
N TYR A 57 7.57 5.02 9.94
CA TYR A 57 7.19 3.96 10.88
C TYR A 57 8.33 3.54 11.82
N GLY A 58 9.44 4.29 11.85
CA GLY A 58 10.58 4.04 12.74
C GLY A 58 11.56 2.99 12.20
N SER A 59 11.67 2.84 10.89
CA SER A 59 12.65 1.94 10.26
C SER A 59 14.05 2.14 10.81
N LYS A 60 14.73 1.03 11.11
CA LYS A 60 16.13 1.00 11.54
C LYS A 60 17.10 0.71 10.39
N ILE A 61 16.56 0.41 9.21
CA ILE A 61 17.30 -0.12 8.06
C ILE A 61 17.15 0.71 6.79
N ASN A 62 16.20 1.65 6.75
CA ASN A 62 15.89 2.39 5.54
C ASN A 62 15.57 3.87 5.82
N HIS A 63 15.65 4.68 4.75
CA HIS A 63 15.27 6.08 4.76
C HIS A 63 14.41 6.38 3.53
N THR A 64 13.18 6.88 3.74
CA THR A 64 12.16 7.09 2.72
C THR A 64 11.60 8.52 2.78
N PRO A 65 12.40 9.55 2.43
CA PRO A 65 12.07 10.95 2.70
C PRO A 65 10.81 11.46 2.01
N ASN A 66 10.46 10.91 0.84
CA ASN A 66 9.27 11.33 0.08
C ASN A 66 7.99 10.67 0.63
N ILE A 67 8.05 9.40 1.02
CA ILE A 67 6.95 8.73 1.74
C ILE A 67 6.77 9.37 3.12
N ASP A 68 7.86 9.72 3.82
CA ASP A 68 7.82 10.45 5.08
C ASP A 68 7.19 11.84 4.94
N ARG A 69 7.33 12.48 3.78
CA ARG A 69 6.64 13.74 3.48
C ARG A 69 5.13 13.56 3.57
N LEU A 70 4.57 12.48 2.98
CA LEU A 70 3.15 12.17 3.09
C LEU A 70 2.70 12.00 4.55
N ALA A 71 3.50 11.33 5.37
CA ALA A 71 3.21 11.17 6.79
C ALA A 71 3.26 12.50 7.57
N ARG A 72 4.20 13.39 7.23
CA ARG A 72 4.29 14.73 7.84
C ARG A 72 3.14 15.65 7.42
N GLU A 73 2.64 15.51 6.20
CA GLU A 73 1.57 16.33 5.65
C GLU A 73 0.17 15.71 5.85
N GLY A 74 0.10 14.47 6.32
CA GLY A 74 -1.10 13.68 6.48
C GLY A 74 -1.21 12.97 7.82
N MET A 75 -1.92 11.83 7.82
CA MET A 75 -2.07 10.91 8.95
C MET A 75 -1.46 9.56 8.61
N ARG A 76 -0.75 8.97 9.58
CA ARG A 76 -0.23 7.61 9.53
C ARG A 76 -1.05 6.71 10.46
N PHE A 77 -1.47 5.56 9.95
CA PHE A 77 -2.13 4.51 10.73
C PHE A 77 -1.11 3.48 11.21
N GLU A 78 -1.13 3.13 12.51
CA GLU A 78 -0.18 2.16 13.08
C GLU A 78 -0.67 0.71 13.04
N ASN A 79 -1.98 0.53 12.89
CA ASN A 79 -2.63 -0.78 12.91
C ASN A 79 -3.52 -0.99 11.67
N ALA A 80 -2.97 -0.72 10.49
CA ALA A 80 -3.63 -1.07 9.23
C ALA A 80 -3.32 -2.54 8.88
N MET A 81 -4.35 -3.35 8.70
CA MET A 81 -4.25 -4.79 8.51
C MET A 81 -4.87 -5.23 7.18
N VAL A 82 -4.46 -6.39 6.69
CA VAL A 82 -5.03 -7.00 5.49
C VAL A 82 -5.78 -8.29 5.85
N THR A 83 -6.87 -8.54 5.16
CA THR A 83 -7.74 -9.71 5.44
C THR A 83 -7.16 -11.03 4.96
N ASN A 84 -6.23 -10.97 4.02
CA ASN A 84 -5.53 -12.11 3.43
C ASN A 84 -4.19 -11.61 2.88
N SER A 85 -3.07 -12.03 3.48
CA SER A 85 -1.73 -11.50 3.19
C SER A 85 -1.13 -12.12 1.92
N ILE A 86 -1.79 -11.86 0.77
CA ILE A 86 -1.32 -12.29 -0.55
C ILE A 86 -1.89 -11.37 -1.63
N CYS A 87 -1.12 -11.12 -2.69
CA CYS A 87 -1.33 -10.05 -3.66
C CYS A 87 -2.74 -10.00 -4.27
N ALA A 88 -3.15 -11.00 -5.09
CA ALA A 88 -4.44 -10.93 -5.79
C ALA A 88 -5.65 -10.85 -4.85
N PRO A 89 -5.74 -11.65 -3.77
CA PRO A 89 -6.79 -11.50 -2.77
C PRO A 89 -6.87 -10.11 -2.15
N SER A 90 -5.75 -9.56 -1.68
CA SER A 90 -5.74 -8.22 -1.09
C SER A 90 -6.17 -7.14 -2.07
N ARG A 91 -5.73 -7.23 -3.35
CA ARG A 91 -6.12 -6.30 -4.41
C ARG A 91 -7.61 -6.38 -4.73
N ALA A 92 -8.19 -7.60 -4.77
CA ALA A 92 -9.62 -7.81 -4.96
C ALA A 92 -10.44 -7.26 -3.77
N VAL A 93 -9.95 -7.39 -2.53
CA VAL A 93 -10.56 -6.81 -1.33
C VAL A 93 -10.63 -5.29 -1.45
N ILE A 94 -9.54 -4.63 -1.81
CA ILE A 94 -9.50 -3.17 -2.01
C ILE A 94 -10.45 -2.71 -3.13
N LEU A 95 -10.59 -3.47 -4.21
CA LEU A 95 -11.51 -3.09 -5.26
C LEU A 95 -12.99 -3.20 -4.85
N THR A 96 -13.33 -4.21 -4.07
CA THR A 96 -14.72 -4.60 -3.81
C THR A 96 -15.25 -4.22 -2.43
N GLY A 97 -14.38 -3.92 -1.45
CA GLY A 97 -14.77 -3.79 -0.04
C GLY A 97 -15.27 -5.10 0.58
N LYS A 98 -14.94 -6.27 0.00
CA LYS A 98 -15.45 -7.57 0.43
C LYS A 98 -14.32 -8.54 0.73
N TYR A 99 -14.49 -9.34 1.78
CA TYR A 99 -13.58 -10.45 2.09
C TYR A 99 -13.44 -11.42 0.91
N SER A 100 -12.30 -12.11 0.85
CA SER A 100 -11.94 -13.06 -0.22
C SER A 100 -12.98 -14.16 -0.46
N HIS A 101 -13.72 -14.58 0.56
CA HIS A 101 -14.78 -15.60 0.42
C HIS A 101 -16.04 -15.05 -0.25
N LEU A 102 -16.26 -13.74 -0.27
CA LEU A 102 -17.38 -13.09 -0.97
C LEU A 102 -17.00 -12.57 -2.34
N ASN A 103 -15.79 -11.99 -2.50
CA ASN A 103 -15.32 -11.52 -3.81
C ASN A 103 -14.75 -12.64 -4.71
N SER A 104 -14.67 -13.87 -4.18
CA SER A 104 -14.23 -15.09 -4.87
C SER A 104 -12.75 -15.15 -5.27
N VAL A 105 -11.90 -14.24 -4.76
CA VAL A 105 -10.45 -14.28 -4.98
C VAL A 105 -9.76 -14.65 -3.65
N ARG A 106 -9.52 -15.96 -3.47
CA ARG A 106 -8.95 -16.52 -2.23
C ARG A 106 -7.45 -16.77 -2.31
N ASP A 107 -6.93 -16.93 -3.53
CA ASP A 107 -5.53 -17.21 -3.83
C ASP A 107 -5.08 -16.54 -5.14
N ASN A 108 -3.78 -16.59 -5.44
CA ASN A 108 -3.22 -16.03 -6.66
C ASN A 108 -3.56 -16.85 -7.93
N GLY A 109 -4.19 -18.01 -7.78
CA GLY A 109 -4.63 -18.86 -8.89
C GLY A 109 -5.95 -18.40 -9.52
N GLN A 110 -6.80 -17.72 -8.77
CA GLN A 110 -8.15 -17.35 -9.17
C GLN A 110 -8.16 -16.09 -10.06
N ILE A 111 -9.17 -16.02 -10.93
CA ILE A 111 -9.40 -14.88 -11.83
C ILE A 111 -10.45 -13.99 -11.19
N PHE A 112 -10.16 -12.70 -11.09
CA PHE A 112 -11.13 -11.71 -10.60
C PHE A 112 -12.27 -11.54 -11.60
N ASP A 113 -13.51 -11.67 -11.13
CA ASP A 113 -14.69 -11.36 -11.93
C ASP A 113 -14.87 -9.84 -12.03
N GLY A 114 -14.47 -9.28 -13.17
CA GLY A 114 -14.58 -7.86 -13.46
C GLY A 114 -16.03 -7.36 -13.60
N THR A 115 -17.06 -8.22 -13.55
CA THR A 115 -18.47 -7.76 -13.54
C THR A 115 -18.92 -7.28 -12.17
N GLN A 116 -18.23 -7.66 -11.11
CA GLN A 116 -18.51 -7.20 -9.74
C GLN A 116 -18.52 -5.67 -9.64
N GLU A 117 -19.30 -5.15 -8.71
CA GLU A 117 -19.25 -3.75 -8.33
C GLU A 117 -17.95 -3.45 -7.61
N THR A 118 -17.27 -2.39 -8.03
CA THR A 118 -15.99 -1.95 -7.48
C THR A 118 -15.99 -0.43 -7.29
N PHE A 119 -15.19 0.06 -6.34
CA PHE A 119 -15.13 1.49 -6.07
C PHE A 119 -14.73 2.34 -7.30
N PRO A 120 -13.81 1.89 -8.21
CA PRO A 120 -13.52 2.66 -9.42
C PRO A 120 -14.73 2.82 -10.33
N LYS A 121 -15.56 1.79 -10.50
CA LYS A 121 -16.82 1.89 -11.28
C LYS A 121 -17.79 2.91 -10.69
N LEU A 122 -17.92 2.94 -9.37
CA LEU A 122 -18.79 3.89 -8.67
C LEU A 122 -18.26 5.32 -8.79
N LEU A 123 -16.95 5.52 -8.70
CA LEU A 123 -16.33 6.83 -8.96
C LEU A 123 -16.51 7.26 -10.42
N GLN A 124 -16.35 6.37 -11.38
CA GLN A 124 -16.58 6.64 -12.80
C GLN A 124 -18.04 7.06 -13.06
N GLN A 125 -19.01 6.34 -12.49
CA GLN A 125 -20.44 6.69 -12.55
C GLN A 125 -20.73 8.07 -11.91
N ALA A 126 -19.96 8.44 -10.90
CA ALA A 126 -20.05 9.75 -10.26
C ALA A 126 -19.32 10.87 -11.03
N GLY A 127 -18.74 10.59 -12.18
CA GLY A 127 -18.12 11.57 -13.07
C GLY A 127 -16.61 11.75 -12.87
N TYR A 128 -15.97 10.92 -12.06
CA TYR A 128 -14.51 10.88 -12.01
C TYR A 128 -13.95 10.30 -13.29
N GLU A 129 -12.80 10.79 -13.72
CA GLU A 129 -11.97 10.10 -14.70
C GLU A 129 -11.03 9.16 -13.94
N THR A 130 -11.03 7.88 -14.33
CA THR A 130 -10.40 6.81 -13.56
C THR A 130 -9.27 6.14 -14.34
N ALA A 131 -8.14 5.93 -13.68
CA ALA A 131 -7.00 5.23 -14.30
C ALA A 131 -6.37 4.21 -13.35
N VAL A 132 -5.80 3.13 -13.94
CA VAL A 132 -4.91 2.21 -13.24
C VAL A 132 -3.64 1.97 -14.06
N ILE A 133 -2.48 2.21 -13.46
CA ILE A 133 -1.18 2.11 -14.12
C ILE A 133 -0.22 1.29 -13.25
N GLY A 134 0.35 0.23 -13.83
CA GLY A 134 1.32 -0.64 -13.19
C GLY A 134 0.79 -2.03 -12.82
N LYS A 135 1.06 -2.53 -11.62
CA LYS A 135 0.72 -3.91 -11.25
C LYS A 135 -0.77 -4.12 -10.99
N TRP A 136 -1.41 -4.95 -11.80
CA TRP A 136 -2.81 -5.37 -11.64
C TRP A 136 -2.96 -6.72 -10.93
N HIS A 137 -2.34 -7.76 -11.47
CA HIS A 137 -2.22 -9.11 -10.92
C HIS A 137 -3.54 -9.83 -10.57
N LEU A 138 -4.64 -9.52 -11.26
CA LEU A 138 -5.95 -10.14 -11.04
C LEU A 138 -6.38 -11.07 -12.19
N LYS A 139 -5.51 -11.33 -13.16
CA LYS A 139 -5.69 -12.23 -14.31
C LYS A 139 -6.82 -11.86 -15.28
N SER A 140 -7.70 -10.93 -14.94
CA SER A 140 -8.67 -10.30 -15.82
C SER A 140 -8.15 -8.95 -16.29
N ASP A 141 -8.74 -8.39 -17.33
CA ASP A 141 -8.51 -7.01 -17.69
C ASP A 141 -9.16 -6.07 -16.67
N PRO A 142 -8.57 -4.88 -16.41
CA PRO A 142 -9.17 -3.89 -15.55
C PRO A 142 -10.54 -3.43 -16.05
N THR A 143 -11.49 -3.24 -15.15
CA THR A 143 -12.83 -2.69 -15.43
C THR A 143 -13.18 -1.56 -14.48
N GLY A 144 -13.90 -0.54 -14.96
CA GLY A 144 -14.19 0.67 -14.17
C GLY A 144 -13.07 1.69 -14.24
N PHE A 145 -12.28 1.65 -15.30
CA PHE A 145 -11.22 2.60 -15.59
C PHE A 145 -11.39 3.13 -17.02
N ASP A 146 -11.24 4.45 -17.18
CA ASP A 146 -11.23 5.13 -18.48
C ASP A 146 -9.88 4.92 -19.18
N TYR A 147 -8.81 4.74 -18.41
CA TYR A 147 -7.47 4.40 -18.90
C TYR A 147 -6.82 3.31 -18.05
N TRP A 148 -6.13 2.37 -18.68
CA TRP A 148 -5.30 1.43 -17.97
C TRP A 148 -4.09 0.96 -18.80
N GLU A 149 -2.95 0.89 -18.14
CA GLU A 149 -1.75 0.24 -18.66
C GLU A 149 -1.08 -0.56 -17.56
N VAL A 150 -1.13 -1.90 -17.68
CA VAL A 150 -0.82 -2.79 -16.56
C VAL A 150 0.19 -3.88 -16.91
N LEU A 151 0.95 -4.28 -15.90
CA LEU A 151 1.92 -5.37 -15.98
C LEU A 151 1.19 -6.72 -16.11
N PRO A 152 1.55 -7.59 -17.06
CA PRO A 152 1.11 -8.99 -17.10
C PRO A 152 1.63 -9.75 -15.88
N GLY A 153 0.76 -10.49 -15.20
CA GLY A 153 1.14 -11.31 -14.04
C GLY A 153 1.86 -10.51 -12.94
N GLN A 154 3.06 -10.95 -12.57
CA GLN A 154 3.89 -10.26 -11.57
C GLN A 154 4.71 -9.08 -12.15
N GLY A 155 4.82 -8.99 -13.48
CA GLY A 155 5.67 -8.01 -14.17
C GLY A 155 7.17 -8.27 -13.98
N GLU A 156 7.97 -7.55 -14.77
CA GLU A 156 9.44 -7.62 -14.72
C GLU A 156 10.04 -6.28 -14.30
N TYR A 157 11.21 -6.30 -13.67
CA TYR A 157 11.87 -5.09 -13.20
C TYR A 157 12.52 -4.28 -14.31
N TYR A 158 13.09 -4.96 -15.31
CA TYR A 158 13.75 -4.32 -16.44
C TYR A 158 13.01 -4.64 -17.74
N ASN A 159 12.87 -3.62 -18.57
CA ASN A 159 12.26 -3.70 -19.90
C ASN A 159 10.94 -4.48 -19.88
N PRO A 160 9.97 -4.09 -18.99
CA PRO A 160 8.74 -4.84 -18.80
C PRO A 160 7.86 -4.81 -20.06
N ASP A 161 7.13 -5.91 -20.26
CA ASP A 161 5.94 -5.86 -21.09
C ASP A 161 4.81 -5.24 -20.27
N MET A 162 3.97 -4.41 -20.91
CA MET A 162 2.74 -3.87 -20.35
C MET A 162 1.59 -4.06 -21.30
N ARG A 163 0.39 -4.24 -20.77
CA ARG A 163 -0.84 -4.37 -21.52
C ARG A 163 -1.63 -3.08 -21.44
N ILE A 164 -2.06 -2.58 -22.58
CA ILE A 164 -2.92 -1.41 -22.73
C ILE A 164 -4.11 -1.79 -23.61
N GLU A 165 -5.35 -1.69 -23.11
CA GLU A 165 -6.57 -1.97 -23.86
C GLU A 165 -6.57 -3.30 -24.66
N GLY A 166 -5.85 -4.31 -24.14
CA GLY A 166 -5.73 -5.63 -24.78
C GLY A 166 -4.49 -5.84 -25.65
N ASP A 167 -3.80 -4.78 -26.05
CA ASP A 167 -2.51 -4.85 -26.74
C ASP A 167 -1.36 -5.02 -25.75
N GLU A 168 -0.29 -5.66 -26.18
CA GLU A 168 0.94 -5.80 -25.39
C GLU A 168 2.06 -4.92 -25.98
N ARG A 169 2.76 -4.16 -25.11
CA ARG A 169 3.88 -3.30 -25.48
C ARG A 169 5.04 -3.53 -24.53
N GLN A 170 6.24 -3.71 -25.08
CA GLN A 170 7.46 -3.69 -24.29
C GLN A 170 7.95 -2.26 -24.11
N HIS A 171 8.18 -1.86 -22.85
CA HIS A 171 8.87 -0.63 -22.49
C HIS A 171 10.34 -0.90 -22.24
N HIS A 172 11.18 0.10 -22.51
CA HIS A 172 12.61 0.03 -22.24
C HIS A 172 12.97 0.87 -21.01
N GLY A 173 13.62 0.28 -20.02
CA GLY A 173 14.02 0.94 -18.79
C GLY A 173 13.67 0.16 -17.53
N TYR A 174 13.62 0.86 -16.41
CA TYR A 174 13.31 0.29 -15.10
C TYR A 174 11.83 0.47 -14.78
N VAL A 175 11.18 -0.59 -14.34
CA VAL A 175 9.70 -0.65 -14.21
C VAL A 175 9.12 0.43 -13.30
N THR A 176 9.80 0.78 -12.20
CA THR A 176 9.31 1.80 -11.26
C THR A 176 9.29 3.19 -11.90
N ASP A 177 10.31 3.50 -12.71
CA ASP A 177 10.38 4.75 -13.46
C ASP A 177 9.34 4.79 -14.58
N ILE A 178 9.19 3.69 -15.33
CA ILE A 178 8.21 3.56 -16.42
C ILE A 178 6.79 3.77 -15.90
N ILE A 179 6.40 3.10 -14.82
CA ILE A 179 5.07 3.26 -14.20
C ILE A 179 4.84 4.73 -13.79
N THR A 180 5.87 5.40 -13.31
CA THR A 180 5.80 6.81 -12.93
C THR A 180 5.69 7.72 -14.14
N ASP A 181 6.50 7.47 -15.17
CA ASP A 181 6.46 8.24 -16.42
C ASP A 181 5.08 8.17 -17.06
N LEU A 182 4.50 6.96 -17.18
CA LEU A 182 3.13 6.75 -17.68
C LEU A 182 2.08 7.44 -16.81
N THR A 183 2.24 7.41 -15.49
CA THR A 183 1.32 8.10 -14.57
C THR A 183 1.39 9.62 -14.75
N LEU A 184 2.59 10.18 -14.88
CA LEU A 184 2.78 11.61 -15.11
C LEU A 184 2.29 12.02 -16.51
N GLU A 185 2.52 11.21 -17.54
CA GLU A 185 2.01 11.44 -18.90
C GLU A 185 0.48 11.45 -18.90
N TRP A 186 -0.15 10.48 -18.23
CA TRP A 186 -1.60 10.46 -18.10
C TRP A 186 -2.13 11.70 -17.37
N LEU A 187 -1.51 12.11 -16.27
CA LEU A 187 -1.89 13.30 -15.51
C LEU A 187 -1.73 14.61 -16.29
N GLN A 188 -0.71 14.69 -17.16
CA GLN A 188 -0.38 15.90 -17.93
C GLN A 188 -1.14 16.03 -19.23
N ASP A 189 -1.20 14.95 -20.01
CA ASP A 189 -1.48 15.00 -21.42
C ASP A 189 -2.75 14.23 -21.81
N THR A 190 -3.22 13.30 -20.97
CA THR A 190 -4.29 12.37 -21.37
C THR A 190 -5.62 12.68 -20.71
N ARG A 191 -5.62 12.93 -19.38
CA ARG A 191 -6.85 13.17 -18.62
C ARG A 191 -7.56 14.47 -19.04
N ASP A 192 -8.88 14.50 -18.85
CA ASP A 192 -9.68 15.71 -18.95
C ASP A 192 -9.40 16.65 -17.74
N PRO A 193 -8.84 17.85 -17.96
CA PRO A 193 -8.53 18.79 -16.87
C PRO A 193 -9.76 19.32 -16.13
N ASP A 194 -10.94 19.26 -16.73
CA ASP A 194 -12.20 19.77 -16.16
C ASP A 194 -12.94 18.74 -15.30
N ARG A 195 -12.44 17.48 -15.24
CA ARG A 195 -13.01 16.40 -14.43
C ARG A 195 -12.15 16.12 -13.20
N PRO A 196 -12.76 15.78 -12.04
CA PRO A 196 -12.00 15.16 -10.95
C PRO A 196 -11.46 13.81 -11.41
N PHE A 197 -10.28 13.45 -10.96
CA PHE A 197 -9.65 12.17 -11.33
C PHE A 197 -9.37 11.28 -10.12
N MET A 198 -9.32 9.96 -10.39
CA MET A 198 -8.77 8.95 -9.51
C MET A 198 -7.75 8.10 -10.28
N VAL A 199 -6.52 8.05 -9.81
CA VAL A 199 -5.48 7.17 -10.36
C VAL A 199 -4.97 6.18 -9.32
N MET A 200 -5.04 4.88 -9.67
CA MET A 200 -4.35 3.81 -8.96
C MET A 200 -2.93 3.68 -9.55
N TYR A 201 -1.96 4.27 -8.87
CA TYR A 201 -0.55 4.27 -9.24
C TYR A 201 0.14 3.10 -8.53
N GLN A 202 0.31 1.97 -9.25
CA GLN A 202 0.59 0.67 -8.67
C GLN A 202 1.97 0.12 -9.04
N HIS A 203 2.90 0.15 -8.08
CA HIS A 203 4.26 -0.37 -8.27
C HIS A 203 4.32 -1.90 -8.14
N LYS A 204 5.20 -2.53 -8.97
CA LYS A 204 5.66 -3.90 -8.75
C LYS A 204 6.60 -3.98 -7.53
N ALA A 205 7.46 -2.98 -7.36
CA ALA A 205 8.41 -2.93 -6.26
C ALA A 205 7.73 -2.75 -4.90
N PRO A 206 8.26 -3.36 -3.84
CA PRO A 206 9.47 -4.19 -3.75
C PRO A 206 9.26 -5.71 -3.86
N HIS A 207 8.32 -6.21 -4.66
CA HIS A 207 8.09 -7.65 -4.84
C HIS A 207 9.36 -8.41 -5.28
N ARG A 208 9.46 -9.69 -4.86
CA ARG A 208 10.49 -10.65 -5.31
C ARG A 208 10.58 -10.61 -6.86
N ASN A 209 11.75 -10.60 -7.51
CA ASN A 209 13.07 -11.01 -7.03
C ASN A 209 14.00 -9.83 -6.65
N TRP A 210 13.47 -8.67 -6.31
CA TRP A 210 14.21 -7.50 -5.82
C TRP A 210 15.41 -7.11 -6.71
N MET A 211 15.19 -6.87 -7.98
CA MET A 211 16.21 -6.33 -8.87
C MET A 211 16.23 -4.79 -8.71
N PRO A 212 17.31 -4.21 -8.17
CA PRO A 212 17.39 -2.77 -7.94
C PRO A 212 17.43 -1.96 -9.24
N GLY A 213 16.93 -0.73 -9.18
CA GLY A 213 17.09 0.23 -10.26
C GLY A 213 18.56 0.63 -10.45
N PRO A 214 18.95 1.08 -11.65
CA PRO A 214 20.34 1.35 -11.99
C PRO A 214 21.00 2.37 -11.06
N GLU A 215 20.24 3.35 -10.56
CA GLU A 215 20.74 4.41 -9.66
C GLU A 215 20.98 3.92 -8.23
N HIS A 216 20.39 2.78 -7.85
CA HIS A 216 20.43 2.25 -6.47
C HIS A 216 21.28 0.97 -6.33
N LEU A 217 21.89 0.45 -7.37
CA LEU A 217 22.66 -0.80 -7.37
C LEU A 217 23.77 -0.87 -6.31
N THR A 218 24.30 0.26 -5.88
CA THR A 218 25.36 0.36 -4.88
C THR A 218 24.92 0.94 -3.54
N LEU A 219 23.64 1.32 -3.41
CA LEU A 219 23.10 1.82 -2.15
C LEU A 219 23.30 0.78 -1.05
N TYR A 220 23.73 1.20 0.14
CA TYR A 220 24.10 0.35 1.29
C TYR A 220 25.35 -0.52 1.09
N ASP A 221 26.15 -0.38 0.01
CA ASP A 221 27.43 -1.04 -0.08
C ASP A 221 28.37 -0.56 1.04
N GLY A 222 29.14 -1.48 1.60
CA GLY A 222 30.00 -1.18 2.75
C GLY A 222 29.28 -1.02 4.10
N MET A 223 27.96 -1.03 4.14
CA MET A 223 27.17 -0.98 5.38
C MET A 223 26.78 -2.39 5.83
N THR A 224 26.74 -2.60 7.16
CA THR A 224 26.05 -3.73 7.78
C THR A 224 24.73 -3.22 8.33
N LEU A 225 23.64 -3.71 7.78
CA LEU A 225 22.29 -3.35 8.22
C LEU A 225 21.93 -4.09 9.50
N TRP A 226 21.05 -3.49 10.30
CA TRP A 226 20.54 -4.08 11.54
C TRP A 226 19.84 -5.41 11.25
N GLU A 227 20.11 -6.41 12.10
CA GLU A 227 19.49 -7.74 12.04
C GLU A 227 18.34 -7.82 13.04
N PRO A 228 17.15 -8.36 12.68
CA PRO A 228 16.10 -8.61 13.65
C PRO A 228 16.60 -9.58 14.75
N PRO A 229 16.22 -9.38 16.01
CA PRO A 229 16.62 -10.27 17.10
C PRO A 229 16.09 -11.71 16.90
N THR A 230 15.08 -11.87 16.07
CA THR A 230 14.42 -13.15 15.75
C THR A 230 14.98 -13.81 14.48
N LEU A 231 16.06 -13.30 13.87
CA LEU A 231 16.67 -13.87 12.65
C LEU A 231 17.07 -15.36 12.80
N PHE A 232 17.33 -15.80 14.01
CA PHE A 232 17.69 -17.18 14.35
C PHE A 232 16.67 -17.82 15.28
N ASP A 233 15.39 -17.63 14.98
CA ASP A 233 14.27 -18.26 15.69
C ASP A 233 14.32 -19.78 15.53
N ASP A 234 14.02 -20.51 16.59
CA ASP A 234 13.97 -21.98 16.61
C ASP A 234 12.56 -22.56 16.53
N TYR A 235 11.57 -21.68 16.47
CA TYR A 235 10.14 -22.02 16.42
C TYR A 235 9.66 -22.88 17.61
N ALA A 236 10.35 -22.81 18.74
CA ALA A 236 9.97 -23.54 19.93
C ALA A 236 8.61 -23.06 20.45
N ASN A 237 7.77 -23.99 20.91
CA ASN A 237 6.42 -23.74 21.42
C ASN A 237 5.43 -23.13 20.42
N ARG A 238 5.65 -23.37 19.14
CA ARG A 238 4.69 -23.03 18.08
C ARG A 238 4.06 -24.27 17.46
N ALA A 239 2.98 -24.08 16.73
CA ALA A 239 2.35 -25.12 15.94
C ALA A 239 3.34 -25.68 14.89
N SER A 240 3.09 -26.91 14.44
CA SER A 240 3.97 -27.58 13.49
C SER A 240 4.18 -26.82 12.17
N PRO A 241 3.15 -26.10 11.63
CA PRO A 241 3.33 -25.31 10.44
C PRO A 241 4.49 -24.31 10.49
N ALA A 242 4.71 -23.67 11.65
CA ALA A 242 5.81 -22.70 11.81
C ALA A 242 7.22 -23.30 11.60
N ARG A 243 7.36 -24.62 11.81
CA ARG A 243 8.64 -25.33 11.56
C ARG A 243 8.72 -25.98 10.18
N LEU A 244 7.58 -26.18 9.53
CA LEU A 244 7.48 -26.90 8.25
C LEU A 244 7.44 -25.96 7.04
N GLN A 245 7.26 -24.67 7.27
CA GLN A 245 7.25 -23.66 6.20
C GLN A 245 8.59 -23.58 5.46
N GLU A 246 8.54 -23.06 4.24
CA GLU A 246 9.71 -22.94 3.34
C GLU A 246 10.01 -21.45 3.04
N MET A 247 10.08 -20.62 4.11
CA MET A 247 10.34 -19.17 4.03
C MET A 247 11.63 -18.73 4.72
N GLU A 248 12.49 -19.68 5.17
CA GLU A 248 13.72 -19.33 5.87
C GLU A 248 14.79 -18.75 4.93
N ILE A 249 15.33 -17.59 5.29
CA ILE A 249 16.45 -16.95 4.59
C ILE A 249 17.65 -17.89 4.47
N GLY A 250 17.92 -18.67 5.51
CA GLY A 250 19.06 -19.60 5.53
C GLY A 250 18.94 -20.75 4.53
N ARG A 251 17.71 -21.24 4.29
CA ARG A 251 17.47 -22.51 3.58
C ARG A 251 16.75 -22.34 2.24
N HIS A 252 15.84 -21.36 2.13
CA HIS A 252 14.83 -21.35 1.07
C HIS A 252 14.96 -20.17 0.10
N LEU A 253 15.86 -19.19 0.38
CA LEU A 253 16.25 -18.21 -0.63
C LEU A 253 17.00 -18.92 -1.76
N ILE A 254 16.57 -18.67 -2.99
CA ILE A 254 17.14 -19.24 -4.21
C ILE A 254 18.38 -18.44 -4.57
N ASP A 255 19.53 -19.10 -4.57
CA ASP A 255 20.85 -18.47 -4.68
C ASP A 255 20.96 -17.56 -5.94
N ARG A 256 20.40 -17.97 -7.07
CA ARG A 256 20.42 -17.16 -8.30
C ARG A 256 19.32 -16.13 -8.38
N TYR A 257 18.10 -16.54 -8.17
CA TYR A 257 16.92 -15.70 -8.33
C TYR A 257 16.83 -14.62 -7.26
N ASP A 258 17.05 -15.01 -6.00
CA ASP A 258 16.96 -14.09 -4.86
C ASP A 258 18.27 -13.39 -4.54
N LEU A 259 19.39 -14.14 -4.56
CA LEU A 259 20.70 -13.63 -4.13
C LEU A 259 21.60 -13.21 -5.31
N LYS A 260 21.15 -13.39 -6.56
CA LYS A 260 21.87 -13.02 -7.80
C LYS A 260 23.28 -13.61 -7.86
N LEU A 261 23.47 -14.81 -7.29
CA LEU A 261 24.73 -15.53 -7.38
C LEU A 261 24.89 -16.12 -8.78
N GLY A 262 26.02 -15.91 -9.40
CA GLY A 262 26.32 -16.41 -10.75
C GLY A 262 26.26 -17.94 -10.85
N PRO A 263 26.28 -18.52 -12.06
CA PRO A 263 26.23 -19.94 -12.22
C PRO A 263 27.44 -20.61 -11.54
N PRO A 264 27.23 -21.64 -10.72
CA PRO A 264 28.35 -22.50 -10.35
C PRO A 264 28.97 -23.06 -11.65
N THR A 265 30.28 -23.02 -11.76
CA THR A 265 31.01 -23.63 -12.86
C THR A 265 30.59 -25.10 -13.01
N GLY A 266 29.87 -25.43 -14.08
CA GLY A 266 29.40 -26.77 -14.38
C GLY A 266 27.92 -27.11 -14.12
N ALA A 267 27.06 -26.14 -13.78
CA ALA A 267 25.62 -26.37 -13.65
C ALA A 267 24.96 -26.61 -15.03
N THR A 268 24.18 -27.65 -15.15
CA THR A 268 23.31 -27.91 -16.31
C THR A 268 22.00 -27.17 -16.13
N ASP A 269 21.56 -26.41 -17.15
CA ASP A 269 20.45 -25.43 -17.14
C ASP A 269 19.03 -26.03 -17.12
N SER A 270 18.79 -27.12 -16.43
CA SER A 270 17.50 -27.81 -16.43
C SER A 270 16.62 -27.52 -15.20
N ASN A 271 17.05 -26.62 -14.31
CA ASN A 271 16.31 -26.27 -13.09
C ASN A 271 15.35 -25.09 -13.36
N ARG A 272 14.07 -25.22 -12.94
CA ARG A 272 13.04 -24.17 -13.02
C ARG A 272 13.48 -22.84 -12.40
N GLU A 273 14.22 -22.88 -11.31
CA GLU A 273 14.74 -21.71 -10.59
C GLU A 273 15.79 -20.95 -11.40
N MET A 274 16.63 -21.70 -12.17
CA MET A 274 17.54 -21.12 -13.14
C MET A 274 16.77 -20.40 -14.25
N GLN A 275 15.69 -21.00 -14.76
CA GLN A 275 14.89 -20.39 -15.80
C GLN A 275 14.28 -19.06 -15.33
N TRP A 276 13.76 -19.00 -14.11
CA TRP A 276 13.26 -17.73 -13.55
C TRP A 276 14.32 -16.62 -13.51
N TRP A 277 15.56 -16.99 -13.15
CA TRP A 277 16.65 -16.02 -13.18
C TRP A 277 17.00 -15.61 -14.61
N LEU A 278 17.12 -16.57 -15.52
CA LEU A 278 17.44 -16.30 -16.93
C LEU A 278 16.34 -15.45 -17.60
N ASP A 279 15.08 -15.67 -17.26
CA ASP A 279 13.96 -14.87 -17.78
C ASP A 279 14.10 -13.41 -17.32
N SER A 280 14.37 -13.15 -16.05
CA SER A 280 14.53 -11.79 -15.52
C SER A 280 15.83 -11.14 -15.97
N TYR A 281 16.98 -11.84 -15.86
CA TYR A 281 18.29 -11.32 -16.27
C TYR A 281 18.39 -11.16 -17.80
N GLY A 282 17.77 -12.03 -18.55
CA GLY A 282 17.71 -11.99 -20.01
C GLY A 282 17.01 -10.76 -20.57
N ARG A 283 16.20 -10.07 -19.75
CA ARG A 283 15.55 -8.81 -20.15
C ARG A 283 16.49 -7.61 -20.15
N LEU A 284 17.60 -7.68 -19.44
CA LEU A 284 18.62 -6.63 -19.49
C LEU A 284 19.21 -6.54 -20.89
N ASP A 285 19.24 -5.35 -21.47
CA ASP A 285 20.02 -5.13 -22.69
C ASP A 285 21.52 -5.13 -22.40
N ASP A 286 22.35 -5.07 -23.45
CA ASP A 286 23.82 -5.14 -23.31
C ASP A 286 24.40 -4.01 -22.45
N SER A 287 23.78 -2.84 -22.39
CA SER A 287 24.24 -1.71 -21.59
C SER A 287 23.88 -1.90 -20.12
N GLN A 288 22.65 -2.30 -19.84
CA GLN A 288 22.14 -2.62 -18.51
C GLN A 288 22.90 -3.81 -17.92
N ARG A 289 23.14 -4.85 -18.72
CA ARG A 289 23.90 -6.04 -18.31
C ARG A 289 25.33 -5.71 -17.92
N ARG A 290 26.03 -4.87 -18.70
CA ARG A 290 27.40 -4.44 -18.35
C ARG A 290 27.45 -3.72 -17.00
N VAL A 291 26.47 -2.85 -16.72
CA VAL A 291 26.40 -2.15 -15.43
C VAL A 291 26.09 -3.13 -14.29
N TRP A 292 25.15 -4.02 -14.51
CA TRP A 292 24.75 -5.05 -13.55
C TRP A 292 25.91 -5.95 -13.17
N ASP A 293 26.57 -6.54 -14.16
CA ASP A 293 27.70 -7.48 -13.96
C ASP A 293 28.88 -6.80 -13.28
N ALA A 294 29.19 -5.55 -13.66
CA ALA A 294 30.26 -4.78 -13.00
C ALA A 294 30.03 -4.57 -11.50
N ILE A 295 28.77 -4.60 -11.04
CA ILE A 295 28.41 -4.41 -9.63
C ILE A 295 28.26 -5.76 -8.91
N TYR A 296 27.61 -6.76 -9.52
CA TYR A 296 27.32 -8.02 -8.85
C TYR A 296 28.44 -9.03 -8.92
N ASP A 297 29.21 -9.10 -10.01
CA ASP A 297 30.30 -10.08 -10.15
C ASP A 297 31.38 -9.94 -9.07
N PRO A 298 31.88 -8.74 -8.72
CA PRO A 298 32.84 -8.60 -7.63
C PRO A 298 32.26 -9.01 -6.26
N LYS A 299 30.96 -8.73 -6.03
CA LYS A 299 30.28 -9.13 -4.78
C LYS A 299 30.11 -10.65 -4.70
N ASN A 300 29.85 -11.31 -5.83
CA ASN A 300 29.72 -12.75 -5.92
C ASN A 300 31.08 -13.43 -5.72
N ALA A 301 32.14 -12.91 -6.35
CA ALA A 301 33.52 -13.42 -6.15
C ALA A 301 33.99 -13.28 -4.69
N GLN A 302 33.61 -12.20 -4.00
CA GLN A 302 33.89 -12.03 -2.56
C GLN A 302 33.16 -13.09 -1.72
N PHE A 303 31.91 -13.37 -2.03
CA PHE A 303 31.12 -14.39 -1.36
C PHE A 303 31.73 -15.79 -1.53
N GLU A 304 32.07 -16.15 -2.75
CA GLU A 304 32.71 -17.44 -3.05
C GLU A 304 34.05 -17.61 -2.30
N ALA A 305 34.87 -16.56 -2.29
CA ALA A 305 36.16 -16.57 -1.59
C ALA A 305 36.03 -16.64 -0.06
N ALA A 306 34.91 -16.16 0.50
CA ALA A 306 34.68 -16.14 1.95
C ALA A 306 34.35 -17.51 2.53
N ASN A 307 33.87 -18.47 1.71
CA ASN A 307 33.50 -19.84 2.09
C ASN A 307 32.72 -19.91 3.42
N LEU A 308 31.62 -19.10 3.52
CA LEU A 308 30.83 -18.95 4.73
C LEU A 308 29.96 -20.17 5.01
N GLU A 309 29.82 -20.52 6.29
CA GLU A 309 28.99 -21.62 6.76
C GLU A 309 28.15 -21.21 7.98
N GLY A 310 27.14 -22.03 8.31
CA GLY A 310 26.31 -21.88 9.50
C GLY A 310 25.66 -20.48 9.62
N ARG A 311 25.76 -19.87 10.80
CA ARG A 311 25.15 -18.56 11.07
C ARG A 311 25.74 -17.42 10.24
N ASP A 312 27.03 -17.51 9.88
CA ASP A 312 27.66 -16.45 9.10
C ASP A 312 27.17 -16.45 7.64
N LEU A 313 26.87 -17.64 7.08
CA LEU A 313 26.20 -17.75 5.80
C LEU A 313 24.78 -17.18 5.85
N VAL A 314 24.01 -17.46 6.91
CA VAL A 314 22.65 -16.91 7.07
C VAL A 314 22.69 -15.39 7.17
N ARG A 315 23.62 -14.80 7.94
CA ARG A 315 23.81 -13.35 8.02
C ARG A 315 24.17 -12.74 6.67
N TRP A 316 25.06 -13.39 5.93
CA TRP A 316 25.42 -12.93 4.61
C TRP A 316 24.21 -12.94 3.66
N LYS A 317 23.43 -14.03 3.64
CA LYS A 317 22.19 -14.14 2.86
C LYS A 317 21.19 -13.03 3.23
N TYR A 318 21.01 -12.80 4.53
CA TYR A 318 20.17 -11.71 5.03
C TYR A 318 20.67 -10.34 4.52
N GLN A 319 21.97 -10.03 4.66
CA GLN A 319 22.52 -8.75 4.22
C GLN A 319 22.40 -8.55 2.71
N ARG A 320 22.53 -9.61 1.92
CA ARG A 320 22.34 -9.55 0.47
C ARG A 320 20.87 -9.28 0.13
N TYR A 321 19.97 -10.06 0.68
CA TYR A 321 18.53 -9.97 0.48
C TYR A 321 17.99 -8.60 0.89
N ILE A 322 18.26 -8.19 2.12
CA ILE A 322 17.68 -6.96 2.67
C ILE A 322 18.15 -5.70 1.91
N LYS A 323 19.42 -5.67 1.49
CA LYS A 323 19.94 -4.55 0.70
C LYS A 323 19.25 -4.44 -0.66
N ASP A 324 19.07 -5.55 -1.35
CA ASP A 324 18.39 -5.55 -2.65
C ASP A 324 16.91 -5.15 -2.51
N TYR A 325 16.23 -5.65 -1.48
CA TYR A 325 14.86 -5.23 -1.14
C TYR A 325 14.76 -3.71 -0.89
N LEU A 326 15.63 -3.16 -0.05
CA LEU A 326 15.63 -1.72 0.27
C LEU A 326 16.03 -0.84 -0.93
N ARG A 327 16.88 -1.33 -1.83
CA ARG A 327 17.25 -0.64 -3.07
C ARG A 327 16.06 -0.47 -4.01
N THR A 328 15.17 -1.46 -4.07
CA THR A 328 13.93 -1.33 -4.86
C THR A 328 12.97 -0.32 -4.24
N ILE A 329 12.94 -0.22 -2.90
CA ILE A 329 12.14 0.79 -2.18
C ILE A 329 12.70 2.21 -2.43
N ALA A 330 14.02 2.38 -2.48
CA ALA A 330 14.61 3.67 -2.78
C ALA A 330 14.12 4.21 -4.13
N SER A 331 14.02 3.34 -5.14
CA SER A 331 13.42 3.70 -6.43
C SER A 331 11.94 4.08 -6.30
N VAL A 332 11.17 3.40 -5.45
CA VAL A 332 9.76 3.75 -5.19
C VAL A 332 9.68 5.12 -4.52
N ASP A 333 10.48 5.37 -3.48
CA ASP A 333 10.47 6.64 -2.75
C ASP A 333 10.82 7.83 -3.65
N ASP A 334 11.86 7.71 -4.49
CA ASP A 334 12.22 8.75 -5.47
C ASP A 334 11.07 9.05 -6.44
N ASN A 335 10.38 8.02 -6.90
CA ASN A 335 9.26 8.12 -7.83
C ASN A 335 7.99 8.67 -7.18
N VAL A 336 7.70 8.34 -5.93
CA VAL A 336 6.69 9.02 -5.12
C VAL A 336 7.00 10.52 -5.06
N GLY A 337 8.27 10.88 -4.83
CA GLY A 337 8.72 12.28 -4.84
C GLY A 337 8.47 13.00 -6.16
N ARG A 338 8.57 12.31 -7.30
CA ARG A 338 8.28 12.89 -8.63
C ARG A 338 6.80 13.25 -8.78
N VAL A 339 5.91 12.33 -8.38
CA VAL A 339 4.46 12.58 -8.44
C VAL A 339 4.05 13.70 -7.48
N LEU A 340 4.58 13.72 -6.26
CA LEU A 340 4.28 14.79 -5.30
C LEU A 340 4.75 16.18 -5.80
N ARG A 341 5.94 16.26 -6.40
CA ARG A 341 6.42 17.52 -7.03
C ARG A 341 5.49 17.97 -8.15
N TYR A 342 5.07 17.06 -9.01
CA TYR A 342 4.13 17.38 -10.08
C TYR A 342 2.83 17.98 -9.54
N LEU A 343 2.26 17.40 -8.50
CA LEU A 343 1.05 17.94 -7.86
C LEU A 343 1.27 19.36 -7.30
N ASP A 344 2.45 19.59 -6.68
CA ASP A 344 2.81 20.93 -6.16
C ASP A 344 2.96 21.96 -7.29
N GLU A 345 3.75 21.62 -8.31
CA GLU A 345 4.08 22.53 -9.41
C GLU A 345 2.88 22.90 -10.28
N THR A 346 1.88 22.02 -10.36
CA THR A 346 0.65 22.25 -11.14
C THR A 346 -0.47 22.85 -10.30
N GLY A 347 -0.28 23.02 -8.99
CA GLY A 347 -1.31 23.51 -8.07
C GLY A 347 -2.43 22.51 -7.77
N LEU A 348 -2.28 21.26 -8.16
CA LEU A 348 -3.25 20.20 -7.88
C LEU A 348 -3.19 19.71 -6.42
N ALA A 349 -2.06 19.95 -5.74
CA ALA A 349 -1.78 19.42 -4.41
C ALA A 349 -2.84 19.77 -3.36
N ASP A 350 -3.41 20.99 -3.42
CA ASP A 350 -4.38 21.48 -2.43
C ASP A 350 -5.76 20.80 -2.54
N ASN A 351 -6.10 20.26 -3.72
CA ASN A 351 -7.36 19.55 -3.95
C ASN A 351 -7.13 18.08 -4.34
N THR A 352 -6.03 17.47 -3.88
CA THR A 352 -5.72 16.05 -4.17
C THR A 352 -5.50 15.29 -2.88
N ILE A 353 -6.27 14.22 -2.71
CA ILE A 353 -6.06 13.19 -1.70
C ILE A 353 -4.96 12.28 -2.20
N VAL A 354 -3.93 12.05 -1.39
CA VAL A 354 -2.87 11.09 -1.68
C VAL A 354 -2.87 10.02 -0.60
N ILE A 355 -3.05 8.78 -1.02
CA ILE A 355 -2.98 7.61 -0.14
C ILE A 355 -1.77 6.78 -0.54
N TYR A 356 -1.00 6.35 0.44
CA TYR A 356 0.09 5.39 0.29
C TYR A 356 -0.21 4.12 1.07
N SER A 357 -0.15 2.96 0.40
CA SER A 357 -0.32 1.65 1.04
C SER A 357 0.42 0.54 0.27
N SER A 358 0.39 -0.67 0.84
CA SER A 358 0.85 -1.90 0.19
C SER A 358 -0.24 -2.97 0.27
N ASP A 359 -0.19 -3.95 -0.62
CA ASP A 359 -1.17 -5.04 -0.65
C ASP A 359 -1.10 -5.95 0.60
N GLN A 360 0.05 -6.07 1.24
CA GLN A 360 0.25 -6.69 2.57
C GLN A 360 1.59 -6.27 3.18
N GLY A 361 1.85 -6.74 4.40
CA GLY A 361 3.16 -6.68 5.02
C GLY A 361 4.13 -7.72 4.46
N PHE A 362 5.36 -7.74 4.99
CA PHE A 362 6.43 -8.61 4.49
C PHE A 362 7.48 -8.85 5.59
N TYR A 363 8.05 -10.06 5.64
CA TYR A 363 9.14 -10.38 6.59
C TYR A 363 10.48 -9.88 6.08
N LEU A 364 11.14 -9.11 6.92
CA LEU A 364 12.48 -8.58 6.66
C LEU A 364 13.55 -9.27 7.53
N GLY A 365 13.40 -10.57 7.72
CA GLY A 365 14.28 -11.40 8.55
C GLY A 365 13.71 -11.71 9.92
N GLU A 366 12.59 -11.14 10.31
CA GLU A 366 11.87 -11.55 11.53
C GLU A 366 11.53 -13.03 11.40
N HIS A 367 11.64 -13.78 12.49
CA HIS A 367 11.53 -15.25 12.53
C HIS A 367 12.52 -16.01 11.62
N GLY A 368 13.54 -15.33 11.09
CA GLY A 368 14.43 -15.87 10.07
C GLY A 368 13.80 -15.95 8.68
N TRP A 369 12.64 -15.32 8.46
CA TRP A 369 11.81 -15.47 7.26
C TRP A 369 11.97 -14.32 6.26
N TYR A 370 11.55 -14.60 5.05
CA TYR A 370 11.23 -13.67 3.97
C TYR A 370 9.82 -14.02 3.44
N ASP A 371 9.26 -13.24 2.52
CA ASP A 371 7.90 -13.41 1.99
C ASP A 371 6.81 -12.90 3.00
N LYS A 372 5.57 -13.36 2.93
CA LYS A 372 4.35 -12.93 3.61
C LYS A 372 3.49 -14.14 3.99
N ARG A 373 2.16 -14.06 3.99
CA ARG A 373 1.17 -15.14 4.09
C ARG A 373 0.68 -15.42 5.51
N TRP A 374 1.55 -15.41 6.50
CA TRP A 374 1.20 -15.69 7.89
C TRP A 374 0.39 -14.57 8.53
N MET A 375 -0.39 -14.92 9.58
CA MET A 375 -1.11 -13.92 10.37
C MET A 375 -0.22 -13.17 11.40
N TYR A 376 1.11 -13.34 11.40
CA TYR A 376 1.99 -12.56 12.28
C TYR A 376 2.05 -11.10 11.85
N GLU A 377 2.35 -10.19 12.82
CA GLU A 377 2.23 -8.74 12.61
C GLU A 377 2.99 -8.23 11.37
N GLU A 378 4.15 -8.80 11.06
CA GLU A 378 4.98 -8.39 9.93
C GLU A 378 4.30 -8.60 8.57
N SER A 379 3.51 -9.66 8.45
CA SER A 379 2.75 -9.99 7.23
C SER A 379 1.34 -9.43 7.27
N LEU A 380 0.71 -9.42 8.46
CA LEU A 380 -0.66 -8.94 8.65
C LEU A 380 -0.79 -7.44 8.47
N LYS A 381 0.19 -6.66 8.97
CA LYS A 381 0.17 -5.20 8.90
C LYS A 381 0.75 -4.67 7.61
N THR A 382 0.08 -3.67 7.06
CA THR A 382 0.50 -2.93 5.88
C THR A 382 0.68 -1.44 6.22
N PRO A 383 1.54 -0.68 5.55
CA PRO A 383 1.55 0.76 5.72
C PRO A 383 0.24 1.37 5.22
N LEU A 384 -0.24 2.40 5.91
CA LEU A 384 -1.33 3.24 5.44
C LEU A 384 -1.09 4.68 5.87
N ILE A 385 -0.89 5.55 4.89
CA ILE A 385 -0.68 6.99 5.09
C ILE A 385 -1.68 7.73 4.20
N VAL A 386 -2.39 8.71 4.76
CA VAL A 386 -3.40 9.49 4.04
C VAL A 386 -3.11 10.98 4.20
N ARG A 387 -2.83 11.66 3.09
CA ARG A 387 -2.78 13.12 2.99
C ARG A 387 -4.10 13.61 2.39
N TRP A 388 -4.83 14.42 3.13
CA TRP A 388 -6.06 15.05 2.68
C TRP A 388 -6.09 16.51 3.15
N PRO A 389 -5.67 17.46 2.29
CA PRO A 389 -5.56 18.87 2.67
C PRO A 389 -6.88 19.45 3.18
N GLY A 390 -6.82 20.21 4.26
CA GLY A 390 -7.99 20.83 4.87
C GLY A 390 -8.83 19.91 5.77
N HIS A 391 -8.68 18.59 5.70
CA HIS A 391 -9.42 17.60 6.48
C HIS A 391 -8.56 16.87 7.50
N VAL A 392 -7.38 16.41 7.09
CA VAL A 392 -6.46 15.69 7.98
C VAL A 392 -5.50 16.64 8.66
N LYS A 393 -5.34 16.50 9.97
CA LYS A 393 -4.33 17.24 10.72
C LYS A 393 -2.92 16.73 10.33
N PRO A 394 -2.04 17.57 9.77
CA PRO A 394 -0.69 17.17 9.38
C PRO A 394 0.11 16.56 10.52
N GLY A 395 0.83 15.49 10.24
CA GLY A 395 1.68 14.77 11.19
C GLY A 395 0.93 14.00 12.27
N SER A 396 -0.38 13.79 12.10
CA SER A 396 -1.16 12.99 13.05
C SER A 396 -0.90 11.48 12.89
N VAL A 397 -1.14 10.76 13.99
CA VAL A 397 -1.00 9.31 14.06
C VAL A 397 -2.27 8.74 14.64
N ASN A 398 -2.81 7.70 14.02
CA ASN A 398 -3.97 6.98 14.48
C ASN A 398 -3.60 5.54 14.84
N GLY A 399 -4.00 5.07 16.03
CA GLY A 399 -3.72 3.73 16.55
C GLY A 399 -4.89 2.76 16.46
N ASP A 400 -6.01 3.17 15.91
CA ASP A 400 -7.18 2.30 15.76
C ASP A 400 -6.91 1.16 14.77
N MET A 401 -7.58 0.04 14.95
CA MET A 401 -7.52 -1.08 14.00
C MET A 401 -8.28 -0.74 12.73
N VAL A 402 -7.57 -0.60 11.64
CA VAL A 402 -8.11 -0.34 10.30
C VAL A 402 -7.69 -1.44 9.33
N SER A 403 -8.33 -1.51 8.17
CA SER A 403 -8.15 -2.62 7.25
C SER A 403 -8.12 -2.16 5.80
N ASN A 404 -7.56 -3.00 4.92
CA ASN A 404 -7.68 -2.83 3.48
C ASN A 404 -9.13 -2.86 2.98
N LEU A 405 -10.07 -3.45 3.74
CA LEU A 405 -11.52 -3.35 3.50
C LEU A 405 -12.03 -1.91 3.58
N ASP A 406 -11.43 -1.08 4.44
CA ASP A 406 -11.91 0.26 4.74
C ASP A 406 -11.55 1.28 3.63
N ILE A 407 -10.62 0.93 2.75
CA ILE A 407 -10.11 1.82 1.70
C ILE A 407 -11.21 2.21 0.70
N PRO A 408 -11.96 1.27 0.08
CA PRO A 408 -12.98 1.64 -0.91
C PRO A 408 -14.10 2.49 -0.33
N GLU A 409 -14.61 2.17 0.86
CA GLU A 409 -15.65 2.96 1.54
C GLU A 409 -15.14 4.39 1.86
N THR A 410 -13.87 4.49 2.25
CA THR A 410 -13.23 5.78 2.52
C THR A 410 -13.13 6.63 1.26
N LEU A 411 -12.66 6.05 0.15
CA LEU A 411 -12.52 6.75 -1.12
C LEU A 411 -13.87 7.22 -1.67
N LEU A 412 -14.90 6.37 -1.58
CA LEU A 412 -16.26 6.73 -1.98
C LEU A 412 -16.80 7.87 -1.12
N GLN A 413 -16.67 7.80 0.20
CA GLN A 413 -17.15 8.88 1.09
C GLN A 413 -16.38 10.18 0.85
N MET A 414 -15.06 10.17 0.67
CA MET A 414 -14.25 11.35 0.34
C MET A 414 -14.69 11.99 -0.98
N ALA A 415 -15.13 11.19 -1.94
CA ALA A 415 -15.66 11.64 -3.23
C ALA A 415 -17.12 12.09 -3.18
N GLY A 416 -17.80 11.97 -2.03
CA GLY A 416 -19.22 12.25 -1.89
C GLY A 416 -20.12 11.25 -2.62
N VAL A 417 -19.65 10.00 -2.77
CA VAL A 417 -20.38 8.90 -3.41
C VAL A 417 -20.96 7.98 -2.34
N GLU A 418 -22.18 7.51 -2.55
CA GLU A 418 -22.84 6.58 -1.64
C GLU A 418 -22.06 5.24 -1.58
N VAL A 419 -21.85 4.76 -0.36
CA VAL A 419 -21.18 3.47 -0.12
C VAL A 419 -22.21 2.35 -0.20
N PRO A 420 -22.01 1.34 -1.06
CA PRO A 420 -22.88 0.16 -1.14
C PRO A 420 -23.00 -0.57 0.19
N GLY A 421 -24.23 -1.00 0.53
CA GLY A 421 -24.50 -1.66 1.81
C GLY A 421 -23.96 -3.09 1.95
N ASP A 422 -23.38 -3.65 0.88
CA ASP A 422 -22.77 -4.99 0.86
C ASP A 422 -21.23 -4.94 0.93
N MET A 423 -20.63 -3.75 1.01
CA MET A 423 -19.23 -3.56 1.41
C MET A 423 -19.10 -3.81 2.91
N GLN A 424 -18.01 -4.46 3.31
CA GLN A 424 -17.81 -4.94 4.69
C GLN A 424 -16.83 -4.09 5.51
N GLY A 425 -16.25 -3.08 4.90
CA GLY A 425 -15.37 -2.13 5.57
C GLY A 425 -16.12 -1.02 6.30
N ARG A 426 -15.36 -0.10 6.85
CA ARG A 426 -15.84 1.13 7.49
C ARG A 426 -15.04 2.30 6.96
N SER A 427 -15.70 3.36 6.55
CA SER A 427 -14.99 4.56 6.11
C SER A 427 -14.10 5.14 7.23
N LEU A 428 -12.87 5.45 6.87
CA LEU A 428 -11.88 6.08 7.75
C LEU A 428 -12.06 7.59 7.88
N VAL A 429 -13.01 8.20 7.15
CA VAL A 429 -13.21 9.66 7.16
C VAL A 429 -13.36 10.22 8.58
N PRO A 430 -14.18 9.65 9.49
CA PRO A 430 -14.28 10.17 10.85
C PRO A 430 -12.93 10.15 11.60
N LEU A 431 -12.13 9.08 11.43
CA LEU A 431 -10.81 8.98 12.07
C LEU A 431 -9.83 10.00 11.47
N LEU A 432 -9.87 10.19 10.15
CA LEU A 432 -9.03 11.15 9.43
C LEU A 432 -9.32 12.59 9.84
N GLU A 433 -10.58 12.91 10.13
CA GLU A 433 -11.02 14.21 10.64
C GLU A 433 -10.82 14.36 12.16
N GLY A 434 -10.25 13.35 12.81
CA GLY A 434 -9.94 13.38 14.25
C GLY A 434 -11.16 13.17 15.16
N THR A 435 -12.25 12.60 14.63
CA THR A 435 -13.44 12.26 15.41
C THR A 435 -13.22 10.92 16.12
N THR A 436 -13.51 10.88 17.44
CA THR A 436 -13.56 9.62 18.19
C THR A 436 -14.84 8.87 17.84
N VAL A 437 -14.69 7.64 17.37
CA VAL A 437 -15.82 6.74 17.06
C VAL A 437 -15.91 5.69 18.16
N GLU A 438 -16.95 5.80 19.02
CA GLU A 438 -17.08 4.95 20.23
C GLU A 438 -17.24 3.47 19.92
N ASP A 439 -17.85 3.12 18.78
CA ASP A 439 -18.12 1.75 18.34
C ASP A 439 -17.12 1.26 17.29
N TRP A 440 -15.92 1.85 17.21
CA TRP A 440 -14.90 1.39 16.27
C TRP A 440 -14.49 -0.05 16.59
N ARG A 441 -14.02 -0.77 15.54
CA ARG A 441 -13.70 -2.21 15.70
C ARG A 441 -12.64 -2.45 16.75
N THR A 442 -12.88 -3.46 17.58
CA THR A 442 -11.96 -3.94 18.62
C THR A 442 -11.42 -5.34 18.35
N SER A 443 -11.83 -5.94 17.25
CA SER A 443 -11.36 -7.24 16.77
C SER A 443 -11.31 -7.26 15.25
N PHE A 444 -10.45 -8.10 14.70
CA PHE A 444 -10.22 -8.22 13.27
C PHE A 444 -10.11 -9.70 12.89
N TYR A 445 -10.84 -10.11 11.84
CA TYR A 445 -10.77 -11.46 11.28
C TYR A 445 -9.77 -11.52 10.12
N TYR A 446 -8.94 -12.57 10.10
CA TYR A 446 -7.98 -12.87 9.05
C TYR A 446 -8.20 -14.27 8.51
N HIS A 447 -7.99 -14.47 7.19
CA HIS A 447 -8.04 -15.80 6.61
C HIS A 447 -7.12 -15.94 5.40
N TYR A 448 -6.14 -16.81 5.48
CA TYR A 448 -5.27 -17.24 4.40
C TYR A 448 -5.74 -18.59 3.86
N TYR A 449 -5.95 -18.70 2.54
CA TYR A 449 -6.57 -19.85 1.89
C TYR A 449 -5.63 -20.67 1.01
N GLU A 450 -4.52 -20.08 0.51
CA GLU A 450 -3.65 -20.70 -0.49
C GLU A 450 -2.88 -21.88 0.09
N LYS A 451 -2.64 -22.90 -0.75
CA LYS A 451 -1.93 -24.13 -0.35
C LYS A 451 -0.66 -24.33 -1.16
N GLY A 452 0.38 -24.85 -0.50
CA GLY A 452 1.56 -25.43 -1.15
C GLY A 452 2.63 -24.43 -1.58
N ILE A 453 2.38 -23.12 -1.57
CA ILE A 453 3.43 -22.14 -1.81
C ILE A 453 4.18 -21.89 -0.50
N HIS A 454 5.51 -22.02 -0.52
CA HIS A 454 6.37 -21.95 0.66
C HIS A 454 5.94 -22.89 1.80
N ASN A 455 5.23 -23.96 1.45
CA ASN A 455 4.66 -24.92 2.42
C ASN A 455 3.87 -24.24 3.55
N VAL A 456 3.28 -23.07 3.28
CA VAL A 456 2.38 -22.40 4.22
C VAL A 456 1.00 -23.06 4.13
N VAL A 457 0.47 -23.45 5.28
CA VAL A 457 -0.85 -24.08 5.37
C VAL A 457 -1.94 -23.02 5.53
N PRO A 458 -3.15 -23.25 5.02
CA PRO A 458 -4.29 -22.39 5.27
C PRO A 458 -4.58 -22.22 6.75
N HIS A 459 -4.89 -21.00 7.16
CA HIS A 459 -5.18 -20.66 8.55
C HIS A 459 -6.10 -19.46 8.64
N GLU A 460 -6.82 -19.37 9.73
CA GLU A 460 -7.68 -18.25 10.07
C GLU A 460 -7.40 -17.78 11.49
N GLY A 461 -7.90 -16.61 11.86
CA GLY A 461 -7.72 -16.15 13.22
C GLY A 461 -8.41 -14.84 13.53
N VAL A 462 -8.28 -14.46 14.79
CA VAL A 462 -8.75 -13.18 15.32
C VAL A 462 -7.62 -12.41 15.99
N ARG A 463 -7.56 -11.11 15.71
CA ARG A 463 -6.62 -10.17 16.34
C ARG A 463 -7.42 -9.12 17.09
N THR A 464 -7.08 -8.87 18.36
CA THR A 464 -7.59 -7.79 19.22
C THR A 464 -6.45 -6.80 19.52
N PRO A 465 -6.66 -5.65 20.17
CA PRO A 465 -5.57 -4.72 20.50
C PRO A 465 -4.42 -5.35 21.30
N THR A 466 -4.68 -6.42 22.02
CA THR A 466 -3.71 -7.02 22.96
C THR A 466 -3.36 -8.48 22.67
N HIS A 467 -4.18 -9.21 21.94
CA HIS A 467 -3.98 -10.63 21.70
C HIS A 467 -4.28 -11.03 20.27
N LYS A 468 -3.72 -12.17 19.86
CA LYS A 468 -3.97 -12.82 18.58
C LYS A 468 -4.20 -14.32 18.83
N LEU A 469 -5.18 -14.90 18.12
CA LEU A 469 -5.45 -16.34 18.07
C LEU A 469 -5.42 -16.79 16.62
N ILE A 470 -4.66 -17.85 16.31
CA ILE A 470 -4.50 -18.42 14.97
C ILE A 470 -4.91 -19.89 15.01
N HIS A 471 -5.73 -20.31 14.04
CA HIS A 471 -6.14 -21.70 13.83
C HIS A 471 -5.63 -22.23 12.49
N PHE A 472 -4.76 -23.21 12.55
CA PHE A 472 -4.31 -23.99 11.38
C PHE A 472 -5.27 -25.16 11.20
N TYR A 473 -6.38 -24.91 10.52
CA TYR A 473 -7.53 -25.83 10.51
C TYR A 473 -7.30 -27.14 9.75
N GLU A 474 -6.25 -27.26 8.95
CA GLU A 474 -5.88 -28.52 8.30
C GLU A 474 -5.12 -29.48 9.23
N THR A 475 -4.41 -28.95 10.20
CA THR A 475 -3.68 -29.73 11.22
C THR A 475 -4.38 -29.74 12.58
N ASP A 476 -5.45 -28.95 12.72
CA ASP A 476 -6.16 -28.69 13.97
C ASP A 476 -5.22 -28.20 15.09
N GLU A 477 -4.26 -27.37 14.72
CA GLU A 477 -3.31 -26.75 15.64
C GLU A 477 -3.63 -25.28 15.86
N TRP A 478 -3.26 -24.76 17.03
CA TRP A 478 -3.56 -23.41 17.45
C TRP A 478 -2.33 -22.70 17.98
N GLU A 479 -2.26 -21.39 17.72
CA GLU A 479 -1.33 -20.47 18.36
C GLU A 479 -2.09 -19.31 18.96
N MET A 480 -1.60 -18.79 20.10
CA MET A 480 -2.12 -17.58 20.72
C MET A 480 -0.98 -16.74 21.24
N TYR A 481 -1.05 -15.42 21.03
CA TYR A 481 -0.02 -14.49 21.45
C TYR A 481 -0.59 -13.36 22.30
N ASP A 482 0.11 -13.01 23.38
CA ASP A 482 -0.05 -11.75 24.11
C ASP A 482 0.87 -10.72 23.46
N LEU A 483 0.33 -9.87 22.61
CA LEU A 483 1.08 -8.89 21.81
C LEU A 483 1.70 -7.77 22.65
N MET A 484 1.26 -7.61 23.91
CA MET A 484 1.82 -6.64 24.84
C MET A 484 3.07 -7.18 25.54
N ALA A 485 3.06 -8.48 25.84
CA ALA A 485 4.17 -9.16 26.50
C ALA A 485 5.19 -9.73 25.49
N ASP A 486 4.71 -10.18 24.33
CA ASP A 486 5.50 -10.77 23.25
C ASP A 486 5.11 -10.15 21.89
N PRO A 487 5.53 -8.91 21.63
CA PRO A 487 5.22 -8.21 20.37
C PRO A 487 5.90 -8.84 19.14
N ASN A 488 6.85 -9.75 19.33
CA ASN A 488 7.51 -10.47 18.23
C ASN A 488 6.93 -11.87 18.00
N GLU A 489 5.85 -12.25 18.69
CA GLU A 489 5.12 -13.52 18.49
C GLU A 489 6.03 -14.77 18.50
N ILE A 490 6.98 -14.80 19.45
CA ILE A 490 7.98 -15.88 19.58
C ILE A 490 7.43 -17.07 20.35
N ARG A 491 6.53 -16.82 21.31
CA ARG A 491 6.07 -17.84 22.22
C ARG A 491 4.55 -17.90 22.30
N SER A 492 3.97 -18.95 21.72
CA SER A 492 2.53 -19.22 21.87
C SER A 492 2.17 -19.50 23.33
N VAL A 493 1.12 -18.82 23.80
CA VAL A 493 0.52 -19.03 25.13
C VAL A 493 -0.76 -19.85 25.09
N TYR A 494 -1.12 -20.40 23.93
CA TYR A 494 -2.29 -21.27 23.75
C TYR A 494 -2.22 -22.48 24.67
N GLY A 495 -3.33 -22.84 25.33
CA GLY A 495 -3.43 -23.97 26.23
C GLY A 495 -2.74 -23.77 27.59
N THR A 496 -2.21 -22.58 27.89
CA THR A 496 -1.62 -22.31 29.20
C THR A 496 -2.69 -21.87 30.20
N SER A 497 -2.61 -22.38 31.44
CA SER A 497 -3.61 -22.10 32.48
C SER A 497 -3.75 -20.61 32.84
N ALA A 498 -2.68 -19.83 32.67
CA ALA A 498 -2.71 -18.39 32.93
C ALA A 498 -3.56 -17.61 31.91
N HIS A 499 -3.79 -18.15 30.72
CA HIS A 499 -4.47 -17.47 29.62
C HIS A 499 -5.82 -18.10 29.24
N THR A 500 -6.34 -19.04 30.04
CA THR A 500 -7.59 -19.78 29.72
C THR A 500 -8.76 -18.83 29.43
N ALA A 501 -9.01 -17.84 30.27
CA ALA A 501 -10.14 -16.90 30.07
C ALA A 501 -10.00 -16.06 28.79
N VAL A 502 -8.78 -15.63 28.45
CA VAL A 502 -8.52 -14.88 27.20
C VAL A 502 -8.70 -15.79 25.99
N GLN A 503 -8.21 -17.03 26.08
CA GLN A 503 -8.38 -18.03 25.02
C GLN A 503 -9.85 -18.30 24.73
N GLU A 504 -10.68 -18.53 25.76
CA GLU A 504 -12.11 -18.73 25.62
C GLU A 504 -12.79 -17.52 24.96
N ALA A 505 -12.47 -16.31 25.41
CA ALA A 505 -13.00 -15.08 24.82
C ALA A 505 -12.62 -14.90 23.34
N LEU A 506 -11.37 -15.23 22.95
CA LEU A 506 -10.93 -15.15 21.56
C LEU A 506 -11.58 -16.22 20.66
N LEU A 507 -11.82 -17.42 21.19
CA LEU A 507 -12.54 -18.48 20.49
C LEU A 507 -14.01 -18.06 20.23
N GLU A 508 -14.68 -17.49 21.23
CA GLU A 508 -16.04 -16.95 21.09
C GLU A 508 -16.07 -15.81 20.06
N GLU A 509 -15.09 -14.91 20.12
CA GLU A 509 -14.98 -13.77 19.19
C GLU A 509 -14.72 -14.24 17.75
N LEU A 510 -13.86 -15.24 17.55
CA LEU A 510 -13.62 -15.83 16.22
C LEU A 510 -14.92 -16.40 15.63
N VAL A 511 -15.70 -17.12 16.44
CA VAL A 511 -17.02 -17.66 16.02
C VAL A 511 -17.98 -16.53 15.67
N ARG A 512 -18.05 -15.48 16.51
CA ARG A 512 -18.91 -14.30 16.28
C ARG A 512 -18.57 -13.62 14.96
N LEU A 513 -17.27 -13.34 14.72
CA LEU A 513 -16.81 -12.70 13.49
C LEU A 513 -17.10 -13.56 12.25
N LYS A 514 -16.88 -14.87 12.32
CA LYS A 514 -17.20 -15.77 11.21
C LYS A 514 -18.69 -15.75 10.84
N MET A 515 -19.56 -15.68 11.84
CA MET A 515 -21.03 -15.57 11.62
C MET A 515 -21.38 -14.21 11.01
N GLU A 516 -20.88 -13.13 11.58
CA GLU A 516 -21.15 -11.76 11.12
C GLU A 516 -20.64 -11.53 9.68
N LEU A 517 -19.45 -12.00 9.38
CA LEU A 517 -18.81 -11.85 8.08
C LEU A 517 -19.25 -12.91 7.06
N GLN A 518 -20.20 -13.78 7.42
CA GLN A 518 -20.73 -14.83 6.54
C GLN A 518 -19.64 -15.79 6.01
N VAL A 519 -18.65 -16.09 6.83
CA VAL A 519 -17.58 -17.01 6.45
C VAL A 519 -18.17 -18.42 6.30
N PRO A 520 -18.05 -19.06 5.12
CA PRO A 520 -18.57 -20.41 4.92
C PRO A 520 -17.88 -21.40 5.86
N SER A 521 -18.63 -22.39 6.32
CA SER A 521 -18.02 -23.53 7.04
C SER A 521 -16.98 -24.21 6.14
N PRO A 522 -15.87 -24.68 6.70
CA PRO A 522 -14.80 -25.33 5.96
C PRO A 522 -15.27 -26.56 5.17
#